data_60f182e1016f684daadb2884a4799daf
#
_entry.id   60f182e1016f684daadb2884a4799daf
#
_cell.length_a   1.000
_cell.length_b   1.000
_cell.length_c   1.000
_cell.angle_alpha   90.00
_cell.angle_beta   90.00
_cell.angle_gamma   90.00
#
_symmetry.space_group_name_H-M   'P 1'
#
loop_
_entity.id
_entity.type
_entity.pdbx_description
1 polymer ?
#
loop_
_entity_poly.entity_id
_entity_poly.type
_entity_poly.pdbx_seq_one_letter_code
_entity_poly.pdbx_strand_id
1 'polypeptide(L)'
;MILKRLVMVATLVFMIPAGLAFAMPDFESGSPVELKAYNVKEDPFMGWYGWWGEKAANRGRISVTQGENGWYGFEITWPRNASQTDMWMLTAKPISKDTMQYKDCQHYLLTFNAANRNVIDREETIHLNGTGTITVNSANEMIWRDDQDRRATDCVFVKLNLPDGGGL
;
A
#
# COMPACT_ATOMS: atom_id res chain seq x y z
N MET A 1 -21.22 40.94 -3.89
CA MET A 1 -20.30 40.46 -2.83
C MET A 1 -20.02 39.00 -3.15
N ILE A 2 -18.92 38.74 -3.86
CA ILE A 2 -18.59 37.43 -4.44
C ILE A 2 -17.62 36.73 -3.48
N LEU A 3 -18.11 35.69 -2.83
CA LEU A 3 -17.32 34.88 -1.90
C LEU A 3 -16.41 33.93 -2.72
N LYS A 4 -15.12 34.27 -2.82
CA LYS A 4 -14.11 33.38 -3.42
C LYS A 4 -13.90 32.18 -2.50
N ARG A 5 -14.43 31.01 -2.90
CA ARG A 5 -14.09 29.75 -2.27
C ARG A 5 -12.69 29.33 -2.73
N LEU A 6 -11.78 29.37 -1.78
CA LEU A 6 -10.41 28.87 -1.92
C LEU A 6 -10.49 27.34 -2.04
N VAL A 7 -10.18 26.83 -3.23
CA VAL A 7 -10.00 25.38 -3.45
C VAL A 7 -8.65 25.00 -2.89
N MET A 8 -8.65 24.37 -1.75
CA MET A 8 -7.43 23.81 -1.14
C MET A 8 -7.18 22.46 -1.81
N VAL A 9 -6.19 22.43 -2.70
CA VAL A 9 -5.63 21.17 -3.22
C VAL A 9 -4.90 20.53 -2.03
N ALA A 10 -5.52 19.53 -1.44
CA ALA A 10 -4.88 18.73 -0.41
C ALA A 10 -3.89 17.78 -1.09
N THR A 11 -2.66 18.23 -1.23
CA THR A 11 -1.53 17.32 -1.38
C THR A 11 -1.45 16.58 -0.05
N LEU A 12 -1.84 15.30 -0.05
CA LEU A 12 -1.78 14.44 1.12
C LEU A 12 -0.30 14.12 1.40
N VAL A 13 0.41 15.10 1.95
CA VAL A 13 1.66 14.86 2.64
C VAL A 13 1.26 14.22 3.96
N PHE A 14 1.62 12.96 4.17
CA PHE A 14 1.53 12.31 5.46
C PHE A 14 2.43 13.05 6.45
N MET A 15 1.95 14.17 6.98
CA MET A 15 2.44 14.68 8.26
C MET A 15 1.76 13.84 9.33
N ILE A 16 2.44 12.79 9.78
CA ILE A 16 2.10 12.13 11.04
C ILE A 16 2.30 13.18 12.13
N PRO A 17 1.24 13.65 12.82
CA PRO A 17 1.44 14.56 13.92
C PRO A 17 2.25 13.82 14.99
N ALA A 18 3.41 14.37 15.34
CA ALA A 18 4.19 13.92 16.48
C ALA A 18 3.29 13.99 17.73
N GLY A 19 2.78 12.86 18.19
CA GLY A 19 1.96 12.81 19.40
C GLY A 19 0.83 11.79 19.47
N LEU A 20 0.49 11.11 18.39
CA LEU A 20 -0.39 9.94 18.50
C LEU A 20 0.46 8.70 18.77
N ALA A 21 0.65 8.39 20.05
CA ALA A 21 1.07 7.06 20.47
C ALA A 21 -0.06 6.10 20.11
N PHE A 22 0.05 5.47 18.92
CA PHE A 22 -0.73 4.27 18.65
C PHE A 22 -0.30 3.24 19.68
N ALA A 23 -1.21 2.85 20.57
CA ALA A 23 -1.01 1.67 21.41
C ALA A 23 -0.85 0.50 20.44
N MET A 24 0.40 0.07 20.24
CA MET A 24 0.68 -1.15 19.49
C MET A 24 0.04 -2.29 20.25
N PRO A 25 -0.73 -3.18 19.60
CA PRO A 25 -1.16 -4.40 20.24
C PRO A 25 0.09 -5.16 20.72
N ASP A 26 0.06 -5.60 21.99
CA ASP A 26 1.12 -6.42 22.59
C ASP A 26 1.34 -7.67 21.71
N PHE A 27 2.43 -7.67 20.98
CA PHE A 27 2.93 -8.87 20.35
C PHE A 27 3.48 -9.77 21.45
N GLU A 28 2.72 -10.80 21.82
CA GLU A 28 3.22 -11.87 22.69
C GLU A 28 4.57 -12.35 22.14
N SER A 29 5.53 -12.35 23.05
CA SER A 29 6.94 -12.56 22.82
C SER A 29 7.25 -13.96 22.25
N GLY A 30 7.21 -14.07 20.94
CA GLY A 30 8.15 -14.97 20.27
C GLY A 30 9.52 -14.32 20.40
N SER A 31 10.52 -15.09 20.76
CA SER A 31 11.90 -14.65 21.03
C SER A 31 12.33 -13.47 20.16
N PRO A 32 12.92 -12.40 20.73
CA PRO A 32 13.28 -11.23 19.96
C PRO A 32 14.30 -11.66 18.90
N VAL A 33 13.86 -11.65 17.65
CA VAL A 33 14.81 -11.60 16.53
C VAL A 33 15.48 -10.24 16.69
N GLU A 34 16.75 -10.26 17.07
CA GLU A 34 17.57 -9.06 17.23
C GLU A 34 17.63 -8.35 15.88
N LEU A 35 16.73 -7.39 15.68
CA LEU A 35 16.72 -6.55 14.48
C LEU A 35 17.94 -5.64 14.55
N LYS A 36 19.05 -6.07 13.96
CA LYS A 36 20.19 -5.20 13.69
C LYS A 36 19.66 -3.97 12.94
N ALA A 37 20.04 -2.79 13.43
CA ALA A 37 19.72 -1.54 12.75
C ALA A 37 20.12 -1.65 11.27
N TYR A 38 19.11 -1.69 10.37
CA TYR A 38 19.34 -1.80 8.94
C TYR A 38 20.02 -0.52 8.45
N ASN A 39 21.24 -0.68 7.95
CA ASN A 39 21.90 0.38 7.21
C ASN A 39 21.18 0.51 5.87
N VAL A 40 20.68 1.69 5.54
CA VAL A 40 19.90 1.97 4.30
C VAL A 40 20.60 1.48 3.02
N LYS A 41 21.92 1.32 3.05
CA LYS A 41 22.72 0.75 1.94
C LYS A 41 22.58 -0.76 1.77
N GLU A 42 21.99 -1.48 2.71
CA GLU A 42 21.90 -2.95 2.74
C GLU A 42 20.46 -3.46 2.86
N ASP A 43 19.47 -2.62 2.55
CA ASP A 43 18.07 -3.05 2.56
C ASP A 43 17.84 -4.09 1.45
N PRO A 44 17.63 -5.38 1.80
CA PRO A 44 17.42 -6.44 0.82
C PRO A 44 16.15 -6.24 -0.02
N PHE A 45 15.25 -5.37 0.43
CA PHE A 45 14.00 -5.06 -0.23
C PHE A 45 14.06 -3.75 -1.04
N MET A 46 15.25 -3.16 -1.22
CA MET A 46 15.40 -1.93 -2.01
C MET A 46 14.78 -2.06 -3.41
N GLY A 47 14.89 -3.24 -4.04
CA GLY A 47 14.28 -3.51 -5.34
C GLY A 47 12.75 -3.51 -5.34
N TRP A 48 12.10 -3.54 -4.17
CA TRP A 48 10.64 -3.55 -4.07
C TRP A 48 10.04 -2.14 -4.14
N TYR A 49 10.78 -1.08 -3.81
CA TYR A 49 10.26 0.28 -3.79
C TYR A 49 9.75 0.75 -5.13
N GLY A 50 8.71 1.59 -5.09
CA GLY A 50 8.09 2.19 -6.25
C GLY A 50 6.85 1.43 -6.73
N TRP A 51 6.56 1.51 -8.02
CA TRP A 51 5.31 1.08 -8.59
C TRP A 51 5.39 -0.28 -9.28
N TRP A 52 4.33 -1.08 -9.08
CA TRP A 52 4.12 -2.36 -9.73
C TRP A 52 2.74 -2.39 -10.39
N GLY A 53 2.65 -2.95 -11.58
CA GLY A 53 1.40 -3.11 -12.33
C GLY A 53 1.00 -4.57 -12.43
N GLU A 54 -0.29 -4.86 -12.33
CA GLU A 54 -0.82 -6.20 -12.54
C GLU A 54 -0.49 -6.68 -13.96
N LYS A 55 0.08 -7.90 -14.06
CA LYS A 55 0.69 -8.41 -15.29
C LYS A 55 -0.31 -8.75 -16.38
N ALA A 56 -1.46 -9.33 -16.01
CA ALA A 56 -2.39 -9.91 -16.98
C ALA A 56 -3.24 -8.84 -17.70
N ALA A 57 -3.84 -7.93 -16.94
CA ALA A 57 -4.80 -6.96 -17.48
C ALA A 57 -4.42 -5.50 -17.18
N ASN A 58 -3.30 -5.28 -16.48
CA ASN A 58 -2.80 -3.96 -16.08
C ASN A 58 -3.85 -3.13 -15.30
N ARG A 59 -4.71 -3.81 -14.53
CA ARG A 59 -5.79 -3.18 -13.77
C ARG A 59 -5.33 -2.74 -12.40
N GLY A 60 -4.67 -3.65 -11.66
CA GLY A 60 -4.18 -3.38 -10.32
C GLY A 60 -2.86 -2.64 -10.32
N ARG A 61 -2.63 -1.85 -9.28
CA ARG A 61 -1.37 -1.18 -9.00
C ARG A 61 -0.98 -1.43 -7.55
N ILE A 62 0.32 -1.60 -7.32
CA ILE A 62 0.91 -1.61 -5.99
C ILE A 62 1.97 -0.52 -5.94
N SER A 63 1.88 0.35 -4.94
CA SER A 63 2.94 1.26 -4.56
C SER A 63 3.62 0.74 -3.30
N VAL A 64 4.95 0.69 -3.32
CA VAL A 64 5.74 0.24 -2.17
C VAL A 64 6.62 1.38 -1.69
N THR A 65 6.54 1.68 -0.40
CA THR A 65 7.32 2.72 0.26
C THR A 65 8.06 2.14 1.46
N GLN A 66 9.21 2.71 1.78
CA GLN A 66 9.92 2.39 3.00
C GLN A 66 9.19 3.03 4.19
N GLY A 67 8.90 2.24 5.20
CA GLY A 67 8.45 2.72 6.50
C GLY A 67 9.60 2.80 7.49
N GLU A 68 9.27 3.09 8.72
CA GLU A 68 10.23 3.12 9.84
C GLU A 68 10.41 1.72 10.45
N ASN A 69 11.54 1.50 11.11
CA ASN A 69 11.79 0.30 11.92
C ASN A 69 11.65 -1.04 11.18
N GLY A 70 12.00 -1.08 9.89
CA GLY A 70 11.92 -2.28 9.08
C GLY A 70 10.50 -2.68 8.67
N TRP A 71 9.56 -1.75 8.75
CA TRP A 71 8.25 -1.86 8.14
C TRP A 71 8.25 -1.31 6.72
N TYR A 72 7.35 -1.81 5.90
CA TYR A 72 7.16 -1.39 4.51
C TYR A 72 5.69 -1.06 4.30
N GLY A 73 5.42 0.12 3.73
CA GLY A 73 4.08 0.55 3.37
C GLY A 73 3.70 0.08 1.98
N PHE A 74 2.48 -0.41 1.83
CA PHE A 74 1.90 -0.79 0.56
C PHE A 74 0.56 -0.10 0.39
N GLU A 75 0.36 0.49 -0.76
CA GLU A 75 -0.94 0.92 -1.24
C GLU A 75 -1.27 0.11 -2.48
N ILE A 76 -2.41 -0.55 -2.47
CA ILE A 76 -2.87 -1.39 -3.56
C ILE A 76 -4.17 -0.81 -4.07
N THR A 77 -4.26 -0.54 -5.36
CA THR A 77 -5.47 -0.02 -6.00
C THR A 77 -5.96 -0.96 -7.08
N TRP A 78 -7.28 -1.16 -7.12
CA TRP A 78 -7.92 -2.01 -8.12
C TRP A 78 -9.21 -1.37 -8.64
N PRO A 79 -9.21 -0.77 -9.83
CA PRO A 79 -10.41 -0.20 -10.40
C PRO A 79 -11.50 -1.26 -10.62
N ARG A 80 -12.69 -1.03 -10.08
CA ARG A 80 -13.89 -1.84 -10.36
C ARG A 80 -14.55 -1.41 -11.67
N ASN A 81 -14.67 -0.10 -11.85
CA ASN A 81 -15.26 0.54 -13.02
C ASN A 81 -14.70 1.98 -13.16
N ALA A 82 -15.32 2.78 -14.02
CA ALA A 82 -14.86 4.15 -14.31
C ALA A 82 -14.94 5.12 -13.12
N SER A 83 -15.76 4.83 -12.11
CA SER A 83 -16.00 5.71 -10.95
C SER A 83 -15.67 5.07 -9.61
N GLN A 84 -15.28 3.81 -9.57
CA GLN A 84 -15.03 3.10 -8.34
C GLN A 84 -13.71 2.36 -8.35
N THR A 85 -12.99 2.44 -7.25
CA THR A 85 -11.71 1.75 -7.04
C THR A 85 -11.68 1.14 -5.64
N ASP A 86 -11.29 -0.13 -5.55
CA ASP A 86 -10.87 -0.71 -4.29
C ASP A 86 -9.47 -0.20 -3.95
N MET A 87 -9.25 0.13 -2.70
CA MET A 87 -7.95 0.54 -2.17
C MET A 87 -7.63 -0.24 -0.90
N TRP A 88 -6.47 -0.87 -0.86
CA TRP A 88 -5.94 -1.49 0.34
C TRP A 88 -4.72 -0.71 0.80
N MET A 89 -4.70 -0.39 2.09
CA MET A 89 -3.56 0.22 2.77
C MET A 89 -3.06 -0.73 3.82
N LEU A 90 -1.78 -1.06 3.78
CA LEU A 90 -1.20 -2.00 4.71
C LEU A 90 0.26 -1.69 5.01
N THR A 91 0.71 -2.16 6.16
CA THR A 91 2.13 -2.22 6.50
C THR A 91 2.55 -3.66 6.69
N ALA A 92 3.70 -4.02 6.14
CA ALA A 92 4.21 -5.38 6.16
C ALA A 92 5.61 -5.44 6.78
N LYS A 93 5.93 -6.59 7.36
CA LYS A 93 7.27 -6.93 7.85
C LYS A 93 7.85 -8.12 7.08
N PRO A 94 9.15 -8.11 6.81
CA PRO A 94 9.84 -9.28 6.28
C PRO A 94 9.73 -10.48 7.23
N ILE A 95 9.36 -11.64 6.67
CA ILE A 95 9.42 -12.94 7.34
C ILE A 95 10.45 -13.86 6.68
N SER A 96 10.89 -13.52 5.46
CA SER A 96 12.01 -14.16 4.76
C SER A 96 12.68 -13.14 3.83
N LYS A 97 13.68 -13.56 3.08
CA LYS A 97 14.39 -12.71 2.11
C LYS A 97 13.54 -12.25 0.92
N ASP A 98 12.41 -12.89 0.67
CA ASP A 98 11.55 -12.70 -0.50
C ASP A 98 10.06 -12.59 -0.13
N THR A 99 9.72 -12.58 1.16
CA THR A 99 8.32 -12.56 1.62
C THR A 99 8.15 -11.60 2.79
N MET A 100 7.12 -10.79 2.72
CA MET A 100 6.62 -9.96 3.81
C MET A 100 5.22 -10.42 4.22
N GLN A 101 4.93 -10.30 5.51
CA GLN A 101 3.60 -10.55 6.07
C GLN A 101 3.01 -9.25 6.60
N TYR A 102 1.70 -9.09 6.43
CA TYR A 102 0.96 -7.98 6.99
C TYR A 102 -0.21 -8.45 7.85
N LYS A 103 -0.62 -7.56 8.74
CA LYS A 103 -1.83 -7.62 9.57
C LYS A 103 -2.47 -6.23 9.54
N ASP A 104 -3.73 -6.16 9.92
CA ASP A 104 -4.48 -4.88 10.02
C ASP A 104 -4.54 -4.11 8.68
N CYS A 105 -4.57 -4.84 7.56
CA CYS A 105 -4.83 -4.24 6.25
C CYS A 105 -6.20 -3.57 6.25
N GLN A 106 -6.23 -2.33 5.79
CA GLN A 106 -7.45 -1.54 5.64
C GLN A 106 -7.89 -1.61 4.18
N HIS A 107 -9.13 -2.03 3.95
CA HIS A 107 -9.72 -2.08 2.62
C HIS A 107 -10.87 -1.11 2.51
N TYR A 108 -10.80 -0.24 1.52
CA TYR A 108 -11.79 0.79 1.22
C TYR A 108 -12.33 0.63 -0.20
N LEU A 109 -13.60 1.00 -0.39
CA LEU A 109 -14.17 1.27 -1.70
C LEU A 109 -14.30 2.77 -1.87
N LEU A 110 -13.56 3.33 -2.82
CA LEU A 110 -13.60 4.73 -3.18
C LEU A 110 -14.55 4.93 -4.36
N THR A 111 -15.44 5.91 -4.26
CA THR A 111 -16.28 6.37 -5.36
C THR A 111 -15.86 7.79 -5.74
N PHE A 112 -15.47 7.99 -6.97
CA PHE A 112 -14.98 9.26 -7.50
C PHE A 112 -16.10 10.06 -8.15
N ASN A 113 -15.97 11.37 -8.08
CA ASN A 113 -16.89 12.30 -8.72
C ASN A 113 -16.86 12.12 -10.24
N ALA A 114 -18.06 12.06 -10.85
CA ALA A 114 -18.18 11.84 -12.30
C ALA A 114 -17.60 13.00 -13.12
N ALA A 115 -17.68 14.23 -12.61
CA ALA A 115 -17.19 15.43 -13.30
C ALA A 115 -15.70 15.71 -13.01
N ASN A 116 -15.18 15.24 -11.88
CA ASN A 116 -13.79 15.43 -11.48
C ASN A 116 -13.26 14.19 -10.77
N ARG A 117 -12.61 13.31 -11.49
CA ARG A 117 -12.08 12.03 -10.97
C ARG A 117 -10.98 12.18 -9.91
N ASN A 118 -10.48 13.38 -9.67
CA ASN A 118 -9.53 13.63 -8.58
C ASN A 118 -10.24 13.92 -7.24
N VAL A 119 -11.58 13.91 -7.22
CA VAL A 119 -12.39 14.13 -6.03
C VAL A 119 -13.07 12.83 -5.64
N ILE A 120 -12.87 12.41 -4.41
CA ILE A 120 -13.57 11.28 -3.82
C ILE A 120 -14.90 11.80 -3.27
N ASP A 121 -16.01 11.31 -3.82
CA ASP A 121 -17.37 11.64 -3.34
C ASP A 121 -17.78 10.78 -2.15
N ARG A 122 -17.32 9.53 -2.12
CA ARG A 122 -17.65 8.58 -1.07
C ARG A 122 -16.47 7.61 -0.83
N GLU A 123 -16.21 7.40 0.45
CA GLU A 123 -15.34 6.33 0.94
C GLU A 123 -16.19 5.37 1.79
N GLU A 124 -16.06 4.09 1.53
CA GLU A 124 -16.73 3.03 2.29
C GLU A 124 -15.67 2.06 2.79
N THR A 125 -15.59 1.90 4.12
CA THR A 125 -14.70 0.91 4.74
C THR A 125 -15.30 -0.48 4.56
N ILE A 126 -14.56 -1.37 3.90
CA ILE A 126 -14.96 -2.77 3.70
C ILE A 126 -14.50 -3.62 4.89
N HIS A 127 -13.22 -3.51 5.27
CA HIS A 127 -12.67 -4.12 6.50
C HIS A 127 -11.40 -3.41 6.95
N LEU A 128 -11.00 -3.63 8.21
CA LEU A 128 -9.84 -2.97 8.84
C LEU A 128 -8.79 -3.97 9.37
N ASN A 129 -9.05 -5.27 9.31
CA ASN A 129 -8.22 -6.30 9.96
C ASN A 129 -7.74 -7.35 8.94
N GLY A 130 -7.44 -6.91 7.72
CA GLY A 130 -6.95 -7.81 6.67
C GLY A 130 -5.58 -8.37 7.01
N THR A 131 -5.37 -9.64 6.68
CA THR A 131 -4.08 -10.33 6.82
C THR A 131 -3.65 -10.93 5.49
N GLY A 132 -2.35 -11.18 5.34
CA GLY A 132 -1.87 -11.81 4.12
C GLY A 132 -0.37 -11.70 3.95
N THR A 133 0.09 -11.96 2.73
CA THR A 133 1.51 -11.96 2.37
C THR A 133 1.76 -11.27 1.04
N ILE A 134 2.96 -10.73 0.92
CA ILE A 134 3.50 -10.21 -0.33
C ILE A 134 4.84 -10.90 -0.57
N THR A 135 5.01 -11.52 -1.73
CA THR A 135 6.21 -12.27 -2.08
C THR A 135 6.75 -11.78 -3.42
N VAL A 136 8.07 -11.66 -3.55
CA VAL A 136 8.71 -11.46 -4.86
C VAL A 136 9.44 -12.73 -5.23
N ASN A 137 9.07 -13.32 -6.37
CA ASN A 137 9.63 -14.58 -6.84
C ASN A 137 10.98 -14.38 -7.58
N SER A 138 11.62 -15.49 -7.98
CA SER A 138 12.89 -15.46 -8.71
C SER A 138 12.82 -14.82 -10.10
N ALA A 139 11.63 -14.65 -10.66
CA ALA A 139 11.39 -13.94 -11.91
C ALA A 139 11.21 -12.42 -11.69
N ASN A 140 11.43 -11.93 -10.45
CA ASN A 140 11.20 -10.54 -10.04
C ASN A 140 9.76 -10.09 -10.27
N GLU A 141 8.81 -10.98 -9.97
CA GLU A 141 7.39 -10.73 -10.00
C GLU A 141 6.86 -10.70 -8.57
N MET A 142 6.05 -9.69 -8.25
CA MET A 142 5.41 -9.55 -6.95
C MET A 142 4.07 -10.29 -6.96
N ILE A 143 3.84 -11.11 -5.94
CA ILE A 143 2.60 -11.86 -5.73
C ILE A 143 1.98 -11.38 -4.42
N TRP A 144 0.79 -10.82 -4.51
CA TRP A 144 0.01 -10.42 -3.37
C TRP A 144 -1.07 -11.45 -3.07
N ARG A 145 -1.20 -11.84 -1.80
CA ARG A 145 -2.23 -12.74 -1.29
C ARG A 145 -2.86 -12.12 -0.06
N ASP A 146 -4.16 -11.93 -0.13
CA ASP A 146 -4.99 -11.44 0.97
C ASP A 146 -5.92 -12.57 1.43
N ASP A 147 -6.02 -12.78 2.75
CA ASP A 147 -6.80 -13.87 3.32
C ASP A 147 -8.31 -13.62 3.26
N GLN A 148 -8.72 -12.34 3.14
CA GLN A 148 -10.13 -11.93 3.05
C GLN A 148 -10.60 -11.70 1.62
N ASP A 149 -9.70 -11.28 0.72
CA ASP A 149 -10.06 -10.96 -0.66
C ASP A 149 -9.54 -12.00 -1.65
N ARG A 150 -10.44 -12.81 -2.19
CA ARG A 150 -10.09 -13.84 -3.18
C ARG A 150 -9.55 -13.28 -4.50
N ARG A 151 -9.79 -11.99 -4.81
CA ARG A 151 -9.24 -11.34 -6.01
C ARG A 151 -7.73 -11.21 -5.94
N ALA A 152 -7.17 -11.11 -4.74
CA ALA A 152 -5.74 -11.08 -4.48
C ALA A 152 -5.06 -12.44 -4.63
N THR A 153 -5.83 -13.54 -4.78
CA THR A 153 -5.27 -14.87 -4.95
C THR A 153 -4.71 -14.99 -6.36
N ASP A 154 -3.40 -15.27 -6.44
CA ASP A 154 -2.67 -15.51 -7.69
C ASP A 154 -2.50 -14.30 -8.63
N CYS A 155 -2.75 -13.07 -8.16
CA CYS A 155 -2.41 -11.87 -8.90
C CYS A 155 -0.90 -11.66 -8.93
N VAL A 156 -0.35 -11.53 -10.13
CA VAL A 156 1.07 -11.28 -10.37
C VAL A 156 1.26 -9.85 -10.84
N PHE A 157 2.20 -9.14 -10.21
CA PHE A 157 2.55 -7.77 -10.55
C PHE A 157 4.00 -7.71 -11.05
N VAL A 158 4.25 -6.84 -12.01
CA VAL A 158 5.58 -6.56 -12.55
C VAL A 158 5.99 -5.13 -12.26
N LYS A 159 7.29 -4.91 -12.07
CA LYS A 159 7.83 -3.58 -11.80
C LYS A 159 7.54 -2.65 -12.96
N LEU A 160 7.04 -1.45 -12.64
CA LEU A 160 6.83 -0.40 -13.63
C LEU A 160 8.03 0.55 -13.64
N ASN A 161 8.62 0.73 -14.82
CA ASN A 161 9.62 1.77 -15.04
C ASN A 161 8.87 3.07 -15.38
N LEU A 162 8.39 3.78 -14.36
CA LEU A 162 7.82 5.10 -14.58
C LEU A 162 8.98 6.09 -14.79
N PRO A 163 8.89 6.97 -15.80
CA PRO A 163 9.85 8.06 -15.92
C PRO A 163 9.80 8.93 -14.66
N ASP A 164 10.96 9.35 -14.19
CA ASP A 164 11.11 10.22 -13.02
C ASP A 164 10.19 11.44 -13.16
N GLY A 165 9.23 11.59 -12.28
CA GLY A 165 8.27 12.70 -12.29
C GLY A 165 6.86 12.36 -12.73
N GLY A 166 6.52 11.11 -13.03
CA GLY A 166 5.17 10.67 -13.38
C GLY A 166 4.28 10.48 -12.15
N GLY A 167 3.92 11.56 -11.47
CA GLY A 167 2.73 11.59 -10.62
C GLY A 167 1.49 11.59 -11.54
N LEU A 168 0.54 10.71 -11.29
CA LEU A 168 -0.80 10.74 -11.89
C LEU A 168 -1.58 11.95 -11.38
#